data_e883a7bd047a351d411bab2800bd8851
#
_entry.id   e883a7bd047a351d411bab2800bd8851
#
_cell.length_a   1.000
_cell.length_b   1.000
_cell.length_c   1.000
_cell.angle_alpha   90.00
_cell.angle_beta   90.00
_cell.angle_gamma   90.00
#
_symmetry.space_group_name_H-M   'P 1'
#
loop_
_entity.id
_entity.type
_entity.pdbx_description
1 polymer ?
#
loop_
_entity_poly.entity_id
_entity_poly.type
_entity_poly.pdbx_seq_one_letter_code
_entity_poly.pdbx_strand_id
1 'polypeptide(L)'
;MAEENNLDQIRLRKIQTKLDQPKNSGQVSNQSMTITDDTFHKSVQTHDLLVMDFWAPWCGPCQIVGPIIEALSAEYTGKAAFGKMNVNENQIVPSSFGIISIPSIIIFSHGKEVERLVGAYPKAHIKAMINRNLR
;
A
#
# COMPACT_ATOMS: atom_id res chain seq x y z
N MET A 1 -6.04 32.73 -22.26
CA MET A 1 -5.93 32.29 -22.27
C MET A 1 -5.70 31.82 -22.10
N ALA A 2 -5.54 31.61 -22.26
CA ALA A 2 -5.42 31.02 -22.19
C ALA A 2 -4.69 30.69 -21.88
N GLU A 3 -4.04 30.92 -21.93
CA GLU A 3 -3.31 30.50 -21.66
C GLU A 3 -3.07 30.50 -20.69
N GLU A 4 -3.07 31.08 -20.19
CA GLU A 4 -2.92 31.01 -19.29
C GLU A 4 -3.52 30.58 -18.68
N ASN A 5 -3.98 31.07 -18.40
CA ASN A 5 -4.81 30.42 -17.99
C ASN A 5 -4.46 29.23 -18.47
N ASN A 6 -3.73 29.16 -19.21
CA ASN A 6 -3.26 28.08 -19.64
C ASN A 6 -2.58 27.28 -18.62
N LEU A 7 -1.78 27.85 -17.79
CA LEU A 7 -1.09 27.14 -16.79
C LEU A 7 -2.02 26.48 -15.85
N ASP A 8 -3.03 27.11 -15.43
CA ASP A 8 -3.97 26.52 -14.53
C ASP A 8 -4.69 25.41 -15.22
N GLN A 9 -4.98 25.56 -16.46
CA GLN A 9 -5.66 24.52 -17.14
C GLN A 9 -4.80 23.33 -17.29
N ILE A 10 -3.54 23.52 -17.47
CA ILE A 10 -2.65 22.42 -17.59
C ILE A 10 -2.57 21.68 -16.27
N ARG A 11 -2.55 22.40 -15.17
CA ARG A 11 -2.49 21.76 -13.92
C ARG A 11 -3.74 21.00 -13.67
N LEU A 12 -4.88 21.56 -14.01
CA LEU A 12 -6.12 20.90 -13.80
C LEU A 12 -6.20 19.67 -14.66
N ARG A 13 -5.69 19.75 -15.86
CA ARG A 13 -5.73 18.60 -16.71
C ARG A 13 -4.87 17.50 -16.18
N LYS A 14 -3.74 17.82 -15.60
CA LYS A 14 -2.91 16.79 -15.07
C LYS A 14 -3.59 16.09 -13.94
N ILE A 15 -4.27 16.82 -13.12
CA ILE A 15 -4.99 16.23 -12.03
C ILE A 15 -6.09 15.37 -12.55
N GLN A 16 -6.80 15.84 -13.54
CA GLN A 16 -7.87 15.06 -14.06
C GLN A 16 -7.39 13.83 -14.73
N THR A 17 -6.28 13.92 -15.38
CA THR A 17 -5.72 12.76 -16.03
C THR A 17 -5.43 11.71 -15.01
N LYS A 18 -4.92 12.11 -13.87
CA LYS A 18 -4.64 11.14 -12.87
C LYS A 18 -5.89 10.52 -12.38
N LEU A 19 -6.91 11.28 -12.23
CA LEU A 19 -8.14 10.74 -11.74
C LEU A 19 -8.76 9.84 -12.77
N ASP A 20 -8.52 10.13 -14.00
CA ASP A 20 -9.12 9.33 -15.01
C ASP A 20 -8.41 8.08 -15.28
N GLN A 21 -7.18 7.99 -14.88
CA GLN A 21 -6.44 6.86 -15.16
C GLN A 21 -6.75 5.72 -14.44
N PRO A 22 -7.38 5.74 -13.47
CA PRO A 22 -7.61 4.66 -12.61
C PRO A 22 -8.09 3.48 -13.22
N LYS A 23 -8.58 3.59 -14.28
CA LYS A 23 -9.04 2.50 -14.78
C LYS A 23 -8.09 1.55 -15.14
N ASN A 24 -6.97 1.73 -15.02
CA ASN A 24 -6.00 0.80 -15.33
C ASN A 24 -6.19 -0.31 -14.49
N SER A 25 -7.33 -0.76 -14.34
CA SER A 25 -7.54 -1.81 -13.50
C SER A 25 -6.76 -2.96 -13.93
N GLY A 26 -6.38 -3.76 -13.16
CA GLY A 26 -5.63 -4.93 -13.46
C GLY A 26 -4.18 -4.73 -13.39
N GLN A 27 -3.74 -3.53 -13.33
CA GLN A 27 -2.35 -3.31 -13.24
C GLN A 27 -1.92 -3.07 -11.86
N VAL A 28 -0.75 -3.46 -11.53
CA VAL A 28 -0.17 -3.21 -10.24
C VAL A 28 0.15 -1.75 -10.23
N SER A 29 -0.38 -1.03 -9.30
CA SER A 29 -0.19 0.39 -9.21
C SER A 29 1.19 0.70 -8.67
N ASN A 30 1.70 1.87 -8.93
CA ASN A 30 2.98 2.25 -8.37
C ASN A 30 2.70 3.02 -7.08
N GLN A 31 1.55 2.84 -6.48
CA GLN A 31 1.22 3.42 -5.20
C GLN A 31 0.54 2.36 -4.38
N SER A 32 0.63 2.48 -3.08
CA SER A 32 -0.03 1.52 -2.22
C SER A 32 -1.54 1.76 -2.28
N MET A 33 -2.30 0.70 -2.12
CA MET A 33 -3.75 0.77 -2.17
C MET A 33 -4.32 0.93 -0.78
N THR A 34 -5.42 1.62 -0.65
CA THR A 34 -6.12 1.65 0.63
C THR A 34 -6.98 0.40 0.68
N ILE A 35 -6.76 -0.42 1.69
CA ILE A 35 -7.50 -1.67 1.84
C ILE A 35 -8.31 -1.58 3.13
N THR A 36 -9.56 -2.02 3.07
CA THR A 36 -10.45 -1.97 4.21
C THR A 36 -10.88 -3.38 4.57
N ASP A 37 -11.59 -3.51 5.68
CA ASP A 37 -12.11 -4.80 6.07
C ASP A 37 -12.95 -5.40 4.94
N ASP A 38 -13.69 -4.56 4.23
CA ASP A 38 -14.54 -5.03 3.14
C ASP A 38 -13.78 -5.48 1.91
N THR A 39 -12.65 -4.87 1.63
CA THR A 39 -11.92 -5.17 0.39
C THR A 39 -10.73 -6.09 0.59
N PHE A 40 -10.42 -6.42 1.83
CA PHE A 40 -9.25 -7.23 2.13
C PHE A 40 -9.25 -8.58 1.44
N HIS A 41 -10.34 -9.29 1.56
CA HIS A 41 -10.41 -10.65 1.02
C HIS A 41 -10.15 -10.66 -0.48
N LYS A 42 -10.77 -9.72 -1.18
CA LYS A 42 -10.57 -9.65 -2.61
C LYS A 42 -9.15 -9.25 -2.94
N SER A 43 -8.59 -8.34 -2.16
CA SER A 43 -7.22 -7.86 -2.41
C SER A 43 -6.20 -8.98 -2.30
N VAL A 44 -6.31 -9.81 -1.27
CA VAL A 44 -5.33 -10.88 -1.11
C VAL A 44 -5.53 -11.96 -2.17
N GLN A 45 -6.73 -12.10 -2.72
CA GLN A 45 -6.96 -13.08 -3.75
C GLN A 45 -6.54 -12.59 -5.11
N THR A 46 -6.59 -11.31 -5.34
CA THR A 46 -6.26 -10.73 -6.63
C THR A 46 -4.75 -10.65 -6.89
N HIS A 47 -3.99 -10.45 -5.84
CA HIS A 47 -2.56 -10.24 -5.98
C HIS A 47 -1.77 -11.42 -5.44
N ASP A 48 -0.85 -11.93 -6.23
CA ASP A 48 -0.04 -13.08 -5.82
C ASP A 48 0.85 -12.73 -4.64
N LEU A 49 1.39 -11.53 -4.61
CA LEU A 49 2.20 -11.08 -3.49
C LEU A 49 1.70 -9.72 -3.06
N LEU A 50 1.20 -9.62 -1.84
CA LEU A 50 0.66 -8.38 -1.30
C LEU A 50 1.35 -8.04 0.01
N VAL A 51 1.89 -6.84 0.09
CA VAL A 51 2.55 -6.35 1.29
C VAL A 51 1.58 -5.38 1.95
N MET A 52 1.13 -5.72 3.17
CA MET A 52 0.16 -4.90 3.89
C MET A 52 0.78 -4.15 5.04
N ASP A 53 0.53 -2.85 5.10
CA ASP A 53 1.00 -1.99 6.18
C ASP A 53 -0.19 -1.65 7.06
N PHE A 54 -0.20 -2.14 8.29
CA PHE A 54 -1.25 -1.82 9.26
C PHE A 54 -0.77 -0.61 10.06
N TRP A 55 -1.52 0.46 10.01
CA TRP A 55 -1.11 1.74 10.56
C TRP A 55 -2.26 2.53 11.19
N ALA A 56 -1.95 3.63 11.82
CA ALA A 56 -2.97 4.55 12.33
C ALA A 56 -2.43 5.98 12.23
N PRO A 57 -3.30 6.96 12.08
CA PRO A 57 -2.86 8.36 11.93
C PRO A 57 -2.10 8.90 13.12
N TRP A 58 -2.41 8.41 14.32
CA TRP A 58 -1.78 8.90 15.54
C TRP A 58 -0.47 8.20 15.88
N CYS A 59 -0.06 7.28 15.07
CA CYS A 59 1.11 6.45 15.36
C CYS A 59 2.36 7.08 14.78
N GLY A 60 3.27 7.54 15.62
CA GLY A 60 4.51 8.16 15.17
C GLY A 60 5.37 7.26 14.30
N PRO A 61 5.71 6.06 14.76
CA PRO A 61 6.52 5.16 13.93
C PRO A 61 5.88 4.82 12.59
N CYS A 62 4.54 4.83 12.51
CA CYS A 62 3.86 4.58 11.27
C CYS A 62 4.15 5.68 10.25
N GLN A 63 4.37 6.91 10.74
CA GLN A 63 4.66 8.02 9.86
C GLN A 63 6.05 7.88 9.22
N ILE A 64 6.90 7.10 9.81
CA ILE A 64 8.22 6.85 9.27
C ILE A 64 8.14 5.74 8.23
N VAL A 65 7.35 4.71 8.52
CA VAL A 65 7.22 3.56 7.64
C VAL A 65 6.38 3.88 6.40
N GLY A 66 5.40 4.76 6.53
CA GLY A 66 4.51 5.08 5.40
C GLY A 66 5.25 5.46 4.13
N PRO A 67 6.15 6.44 4.18
CA PRO A 67 6.89 6.83 2.99
C PRO A 67 7.77 5.71 2.43
N ILE A 68 8.26 4.84 3.31
CA ILE A 68 9.07 3.70 2.88
C ILE A 68 8.19 2.75 2.07
N ILE A 69 6.98 2.50 2.54
CA ILE A 69 6.05 1.64 1.84
C ILE A 69 5.71 2.21 0.47
N GLU A 70 5.51 3.54 0.38
CA GLU A 70 5.21 4.15 -0.89
C GLU A 70 6.40 4.03 -1.85
N ALA A 71 7.60 4.20 -1.34
CA ALA A 71 8.79 4.08 -2.18
C ALA A 71 8.94 2.65 -2.68
N LEU A 72 8.71 1.68 -1.81
CA LEU A 72 8.83 0.28 -2.20
C LEU A 72 7.72 -0.10 -3.19
N SER A 73 6.55 0.47 -3.02
CA SER A 73 5.45 0.20 -3.93
C SER A 73 5.85 0.59 -5.35
N ALA A 74 6.51 1.72 -5.50
CA ALA A 74 6.98 2.16 -6.80
C ALA A 74 8.09 1.25 -7.33
N GLU A 75 9.01 0.83 -6.46
CA GLU A 75 10.11 0.00 -6.89
C GLU A 75 9.67 -1.39 -7.33
N TYR A 76 8.61 -1.91 -6.75
CA TYR A 76 8.15 -3.25 -7.05
C TYR A 76 6.93 -3.30 -7.97
N THR A 77 6.69 -2.22 -8.69
CA THR A 77 5.57 -2.17 -9.64
C THR A 77 5.65 -3.37 -10.58
N GLY A 78 4.57 -4.10 -10.68
CA GLY A 78 4.54 -5.28 -11.52
C GLY A 78 5.04 -6.55 -10.85
N LYS A 79 5.66 -6.44 -9.67
CA LYS A 79 6.18 -7.61 -8.98
C LYS A 79 5.45 -7.90 -7.68
N ALA A 80 4.99 -6.87 -7.01
CA ALA A 80 4.28 -7.04 -5.74
C ALA A 80 3.30 -5.88 -5.60
N ALA A 81 2.18 -6.14 -4.96
CA ALA A 81 1.21 -5.10 -4.68
C ALA A 81 1.40 -4.67 -3.23
N PHE A 82 1.09 -3.42 -2.94
CA PHE A 82 1.22 -2.88 -1.59
C PHE A 82 -0.11 -2.28 -1.15
N GLY A 83 -0.49 -2.53 0.08
CA GLY A 83 -1.72 -2.01 0.63
C GLY A 83 -1.51 -1.44 2.01
N LYS A 84 -2.39 -0.53 2.41
CA LYS A 84 -2.34 0.07 3.73
C LYS A 84 -3.70 -0.05 4.35
N MET A 85 -3.76 -0.43 5.60
CA MET A 85 -5.02 -0.53 6.32
C MET A 85 -4.95 0.30 7.59
N ASN A 86 -5.85 1.27 7.73
CA ASN A 86 -5.94 2.12 8.90
C ASN A 86 -6.69 1.33 9.97
N VAL A 87 -5.99 0.94 11.04
CA VAL A 87 -6.61 0.11 12.07
C VAL A 87 -7.64 0.87 12.91
N ASN A 88 -7.64 2.19 12.84
CA ASN A 88 -8.66 2.94 13.55
C ASN A 88 -10.00 2.75 12.87
N GLU A 89 -10.00 2.58 11.57
CA GLU A 89 -11.23 2.46 10.80
C GLU A 89 -11.58 1.03 10.46
N ASN A 90 -10.68 0.12 10.67
CA ASN A 90 -10.87 -1.27 10.30
C ASN A 90 -10.44 -2.14 11.46
N GLN A 91 -11.35 -2.86 12.07
CA GLN A 91 -11.03 -3.65 13.23
C GLN A 91 -11.15 -5.15 13.01
N ILE A 92 -11.87 -5.55 12.01
CA ILE A 92 -12.09 -6.97 11.78
C ILE A 92 -10.82 -7.69 11.31
N VAL A 93 -10.19 -7.19 10.27
CA VAL A 93 -8.99 -7.83 9.74
C VAL A 93 -7.84 -7.74 10.75
N PRO A 94 -7.56 -6.57 11.34
CA PRO A 94 -6.47 -6.52 12.31
C PRO A 94 -6.68 -7.50 13.46
N SER A 95 -7.91 -7.63 13.94
CA SER A 95 -8.19 -8.56 15.02
C SER A 95 -7.99 -10.00 14.56
N SER A 96 -8.41 -10.30 13.35
CA SER A 96 -8.27 -11.64 12.82
C SER A 96 -6.81 -12.08 12.72
N PHE A 97 -5.93 -11.15 12.46
CA PHE A 97 -4.51 -11.47 12.34
C PHE A 97 -3.73 -11.17 13.62
N GLY A 98 -4.43 -10.84 14.68
CA GLY A 98 -3.77 -10.60 15.95
C GLY A 98 -2.86 -9.39 15.95
N ILE A 99 -3.22 -8.33 15.23
CA ILE A 99 -2.42 -7.13 15.18
C ILE A 99 -2.64 -6.37 16.48
N ILE A 100 -1.63 -6.33 17.33
CA ILE A 100 -1.73 -5.60 18.59
C ILE A 100 -0.74 -4.45 18.66
N SER A 101 0.19 -4.38 17.73
CA SER A 101 1.16 -3.29 17.69
C SER A 101 1.25 -2.81 16.29
N ILE A 102 1.46 -1.52 16.11
CA ILE A 102 1.63 -0.92 14.79
C ILE A 102 2.87 -0.04 14.80
N PRO A 103 3.56 0.08 13.66
CA PRO A 103 3.17 -0.49 12.39
C PRO A 103 3.45 -1.99 12.36
N SER A 104 2.63 -2.72 11.63
CA SER A 104 2.88 -4.12 11.37
C SER A 104 2.81 -4.32 9.88
N ILE A 105 3.77 -5.01 9.31
CA ILE A 105 3.79 -5.28 7.89
C ILE A 105 3.65 -6.77 7.72
N ILE A 106 2.65 -7.19 6.97
CA ILE A 106 2.44 -8.62 6.72
C ILE A 106 2.52 -8.85 5.22
N ILE A 107 3.23 -9.88 4.82
CA ILE A 107 3.29 -10.27 3.43
C ILE A 107 2.36 -11.45 3.23
N PHE A 108 1.46 -11.32 2.26
CA PHE A 108 0.55 -12.38 1.87
C PHE A 108 1.00 -12.92 0.51
N SER A 109 1.16 -14.22 0.41
CA SER A 109 1.51 -14.84 -0.85
C SER A 109 0.37 -15.79 -1.20
N HIS A 110 -0.24 -15.56 -2.35
CA HIS A 110 -1.38 -16.36 -2.78
C HIS A 110 -2.45 -16.46 -1.69
N GLY A 111 -2.72 -15.33 -1.07
CA GLY A 111 -3.79 -15.22 -0.08
C GLY A 111 -3.43 -15.65 1.33
N LYS A 112 -2.21 -16.10 1.56
CA LYS A 112 -1.83 -16.56 2.90
C LYS A 112 -0.69 -15.74 3.48
N GLU A 113 -0.75 -15.49 4.76
CA GLU A 113 0.32 -14.79 5.46
C GLU A 113 1.57 -15.65 5.43
N VAL A 114 2.66 -15.15 4.92
CA VAL A 114 3.91 -15.90 4.87
C VAL A 114 4.99 -15.28 5.76
N GLU A 115 4.92 -13.99 6.00
CA GLU A 115 5.91 -13.34 6.84
C GLU A 115 5.35 -12.07 7.44
N ARG A 116 5.84 -11.68 8.60
CA ARG A 116 5.32 -10.52 9.33
C ARG A 116 6.47 -9.80 10.00
N LEU A 117 6.39 -8.47 10.04
CA LEU A 117 7.39 -7.65 10.64
C LEU A 117 6.67 -6.65 11.52
N VAL A 118 6.90 -6.65 12.81
CA VAL A 118 6.23 -5.74 13.74
C VAL A 118 7.20 -4.66 14.17
N GLY A 119 6.85 -3.42 13.92
CA GLY A 119 7.69 -2.28 14.30
C GLY A 119 8.20 -1.53 13.10
N ALA A 120 8.88 -0.41 13.35
CA ALA A 120 9.38 0.43 12.29
C ALA A 120 10.80 0.01 11.94
N TYR A 121 10.94 -0.71 10.86
CA TYR A 121 12.24 -1.17 10.40
C TYR A 121 12.72 -0.35 9.21
N PRO A 122 14.02 -0.29 8.98
CA PRO A 122 14.55 0.46 7.85
C PRO A 122 14.12 -0.15 6.53
N LYS A 123 14.15 0.65 5.49
CA LYS A 123 13.74 0.22 4.17
C LYS A 123 14.48 -1.04 3.73
N ALA A 124 15.77 -1.11 3.97
CA ALA A 124 16.56 -2.26 3.54
C ALA A 124 16.07 -3.57 4.16
N HIS A 125 15.62 -3.49 5.41
CA HIS A 125 15.15 -4.66 6.10
C HIS A 125 13.83 -5.14 5.50
N ILE A 126 12.94 -4.21 5.24
CA ILE A 126 11.64 -4.53 4.65
C ILE A 126 11.84 -5.06 3.24
N LYS A 127 12.77 -4.46 2.51
CA LYS A 127 13.06 -4.87 1.16
C LYS A 127 13.59 -6.31 1.13
N ALA A 128 14.46 -6.65 2.06
CA ALA A 128 15.01 -7.99 2.14
C ALA A 128 13.89 -9.01 2.38
N MET A 129 12.93 -8.65 3.21
CA MET A 129 11.82 -9.53 3.49
C MET A 129 10.97 -9.74 2.24
N ILE A 130 10.73 -8.68 1.50
CA ILE A 130 9.94 -8.78 0.27
C ILE A 130 10.70 -9.65 -0.74
N ASN A 131 11.99 -9.42 -0.88
CA ASN A 131 12.79 -10.17 -1.86
C ASN A 131 12.81 -11.66 -1.58
N ARG A 132 12.77 -12.05 -0.32
CA ARG A 132 12.76 -13.46 0.02
C ARG A 132 11.49 -14.14 -0.48
N ASN A 133 10.43 -13.38 -0.68
CA ASN A 133 9.15 -13.94 -1.06
C ASN A 133 8.78 -13.68 -2.52
N LEU A 134 9.69 -13.08 -3.27
CA LEU A 134 9.43 -12.87 -4.69
C LEU A 134 9.74 -14.13 -5.44
N ARG A 135 9.00 -14.37 -6.51
CA ARG A 135 9.28 -15.56 -7.29
C ARG A 135 9.56 -15.26 -8.69
#